data_d605179f06ff5f92a5f273928e34493f
#
_entry.id   d605179f06ff5f92a5f273928e34493f
#
_cell.length_a   1.000
_cell.length_b   1.000
_cell.length_c   1.000
_cell.angle_alpha   90.00
_cell.angle_beta   90.00
_cell.angle_gamma   90.00
#
_symmetry.space_group_name_H-M   'P 1'
#
loop_
_entity.id
_entity.type
_entity.pdbx_description
1 polymer ?
#
loop_
_entity_poly.entity_id
_entity_poly.type
_entity_poly.pdbx_seq_one_letter_code
_entity_poly.pdbx_strand_id
1 'polypeptide(L)'
;MRLMRIDLTGQRALVTGGARGIGAAAAAALKDCGAEVVVVDLLGEPPVDVSDPDALEQAFLRAGPPDIVVANAGTAIFKRLDETTDAEWRRLIDINLTGAFHTVRLAARAMKPRRRGAIVLTASTNSFDGEADLAAYNATKAGLLGLLRTAANELGPFGIRVNAVCPGLIRTDLTAGHFARPELLKEYFRHIPLGRGGLPEEVAAAIVFLASPLASYITGATLLVDGGQMAAKFSVWDESAARFAGDHWELSGSSSTTA
;
A
#
# COMPACT_ATOMS: atom_id res chain seq x y z
N MET A 1 22.01 9.73 -23.11
CA MET A 1 20.83 9.94 -22.24
C MET A 1 21.12 9.26 -20.89
N ARG A 2 21.28 10.02 -19.81
CA ARG A 2 21.55 9.42 -18.50
C ARG A 2 20.24 8.77 -18.04
N LEU A 3 20.21 7.44 -17.90
CA LEU A 3 19.05 6.73 -17.34
C LEU A 3 18.75 7.32 -15.97
N MET A 4 17.52 7.76 -15.74
CA MET A 4 17.07 8.20 -14.42
C MET A 4 17.08 6.99 -13.49
N ARG A 5 18.01 6.95 -12.55
CA ARG A 5 18.11 5.90 -11.55
C ARG A 5 17.71 6.49 -10.19
N ILE A 6 16.86 5.79 -9.47
CA ILE A 6 16.57 6.12 -8.09
C ILE A 6 17.77 5.66 -7.24
N ASP A 7 18.36 6.61 -6.51
CA ASP A 7 19.43 6.37 -5.55
C ASP A 7 19.01 6.94 -4.20
N LEU A 8 18.90 6.06 -3.21
CA LEU A 8 18.51 6.38 -1.83
C LEU A 8 19.67 6.15 -0.85
N THR A 9 20.90 6.06 -1.36
CA THR A 9 22.10 5.88 -0.55
C THR A 9 22.19 6.97 0.54
N GLY A 10 22.45 6.55 1.78
CA GLY A 10 22.52 7.43 2.96
C GLY A 10 21.15 7.86 3.50
N GLN A 11 20.04 7.40 2.93
CA GLN A 11 18.71 7.60 3.49
C GLN A 11 18.30 6.43 4.36
N ARG A 12 17.57 6.71 5.43
CA ARG A 12 16.96 5.71 6.30
C ARG A 12 15.46 5.62 6.03
N ALA A 13 14.97 4.41 5.79
CA ALA A 13 13.58 4.10 5.58
C ALA A 13 13.02 3.26 6.73
N LEU A 14 11.81 3.56 7.19
CA LEU A 14 11.05 2.76 8.14
C LEU A 14 9.78 2.27 7.46
N VAL A 15 9.54 0.94 7.50
CA VAL A 15 8.38 0.31 6.88
C VAL A 15 7.58 -0.42 7.94
N THR A 16 6.34 0.01 8.19
CA THR A 16 5.40 -0.72 9.07
C THR A 16 4.69 -1.82 8.30
N GLY A 17 4.48 -2.99 8.93
CA GLY A 17 3.92 -4.15 8.26
C GLY A 17 4.86 -4.69 7.17
N GLY A 18 6.17 -4.63 7.40
CA GLY A 18 7.20 -4.91 6.40
C GLY A 18 7.71 -6.35 6.35
N ALA A 19 7.15 -7.27 7.16
CA ALA A 19 7.62 -8.66 7.19
C ALA A 19 7.08 -9.53 6.05
N ARG A 20 5.98 -9.11 5.38
CA ARG A 20 5.35 -9.87 4.29
C ARG A 20 4.62 -8.96 3.29
N GLY A 21 4.19 -9.55 2.16
CA GLY A 21 3.36 -8.89 1.15
C GLY A 21 3.96 -7.60 0.60
N ILE A 22 3.12 -6.58 0.42
CA ILE A 22 3.52 -5.28 -0.14
C ILE A 22 4.62 -4.62 0.70
N GLY A 23 4.52 -4.70 2.05
CA GLY A 23 5.51 -4.08 2.94
C GLY A 23 6.90 -4.72 2.79
N ALA A 24 7.00 -6.04 2.67
CA ALA A 24 8.26 -6.74 2.44
C ALA A 24 8.86 -6.39 1.07
N ALA A 25 8.03 -6.36 0.03
CA ALA A 25 8.48 -5.95 -1.30
C ALA A 25 8.96 -4.49 -1.31
N ALA A 26 8.26 -3.58 -0.61
CA ALA A 26 8.68 -2.19 -0.47
C ALA A 26 10.02 -2.07 0.30
N ALA A 27 10.18 -2.83 1.39
CA ALA A 27 11.42 -2.86 2.16
C ALA A 27 12.60 -3.35 1.30
N ALA A 28 12.41 -4.43 0.53
CA ALA A 28 13.41 -4.95 -0.40
C ALA A 28 13.75 -3.91 -1.48
N ALA A 29 12.76 -3.34 -2.15
CA ALA A 29 12.97 -2.37 -3.22
C ALA A 29 13.66 -1.07 -2.73
N LEU A 30 13.34 -0.57 -1.53
CA LEU A 30 14.03 0.56 -0.92
C LEU A 30 15.50 0.22 -0.63
N LYS A 31 15.77 -0.99 -0.14
CA LYS A 31 17.13 -1.48 0.12
C LYS A 31 17.93 -1.62 -1.18
N ASP A 32 17.34 -2.15 -2.24
CA ASP A 32 17.96 -2.27 -3.57
C ASP A 32 18.30 -0.91 -4.19
N CYS A 33 17.56 0.14 -3.80
CA CYS A 33 17.87 1.52 -4.14
C CYS A 33 18.92 2.17 -3.21
N GLY A 34 19.49 1.44 -2.25
CA GLY A 34 20.57 1.90 -1.37
C GLY A 34 20.14 2.46 -0.01
N ALA A 35 18.85 2.42 0.34
CA ALA A 35 18.40 2.88 1.66
C ALA A 35 18.76 1.88 2.77
N GLU A 36 19.06 2.41 3.97
CA GLU A 36 19.05 1.63 5.21
C GLU A 36 17.59 1.42 5.63
N VAL A 37 17.11 0.16 5.67
CA VAL A 37 15.71 -0.14 5.90
C VAL A 37 15.50 -0.78 7.26
N VAL A 38 14.61 -0.19 8.07
CA VAL A 38 14.11 -0.75 9.33
C VAL A 38 12.67 -1.22 9.12
N VAL A 39 12.43 -2.49 9.40
CA VAL A 39 11.09 -3.09 9.36
C VAL A 39 10.49 -3.09 10.76
N VAL A 40 9.24 -2.63 10.87
CA VAL A 40 8.43 -2.65 12.10
C VAL A 40 7.21 -3.52 11.84
N ASP A 41 7.11 -4.65 12.52
CA ASP A 41 6.06 -5.66 12.29
C ASP A 41 5.77 -6.47 13.54
N LEU A 42 4.58 -7.07 13.62
CA LEU A 42 4.24 -8.07 14.64
C LEU A 42 5.10 -9.35 14.53
N LEU A 43 5.61 -9.65 13.32
CA LEU A 43 6.51 -10.77 13.05
C LEU A 43 8.00 -10.39 13.18
N GLY A 44 8.28 -9.15 13.63
CA GLY A 44 9.64 -8.65 13.84
C GLY A 44 10.22 -9.04 15.20
N GLU A 45 11.50 -8.78 15.40
CA GLU A 45 12.20 -8.92 16.67
C GLU A 45 12.79 -7.57 17.12
N PRO A 46 12.21 -6.94 18.15
CA PRO A 46 10.99 -7.33 18.88
C PRO A 46 9.72 -7.11 18.06
N PRO A 47 8.64 -7.87 18.34
CA PRO A 47 7.35 -7.64 17.69
C PRO A 47 6.78 -6.29 18.09
N VAL A 48 6.18 -5.58 17.13
CA VAL A 48 5.59 -4.24 17.34
C VAL A 48 4.19 -4.20 16.73
N ASP A 49 3.19 -3.95 17.58
CA ASP A 49 1.83 -3.63 17.14
C ASP A 49 1.72 -2.13 16.87
N VAL A 50 1.34 -1.74 15.66
CA VAL A 50 1.16 -0.32 15.29
C VAL A 50 -0.02 0.35 16.00
N SER A 51 -0.95 -0.43 16.56
CA SER A 51 -2.06 0.07 17.38
C SER A 51 -1.62 0.44 18.81
N ASP A 52 -0.47 -0.06 19.25
CA ASP A 52 0.18 0.33 20.52
C ASP A 52 1.11 1.53 20.27
N PRO A 53 0.73 2.75 20.71
CA PRO A 53 1.50 3.95 20.45
C PRO A 53 2.87 3.95 21.13
N ASP A 54 2.99 3.32 22.31
CA ASP A 54 4.24 3.31 23.07
C ASP A 54 5.24 2.32 22.45
N ALA A 55 4.77 1.12 22.06
CA ALA A 55 5.60 0.14 21.35
C ALA A 55 6.11 0.72 20.02
N LEU A 56 5.25 1.42 19.27
CA LEU A 56 5.62 2.05 18.01
C LEU A 56 6.61 3.22 18.22
N GLU A 57 6.42 4.06 19.26
CA GLU A 57 7.36 5.13 19.58
C GLU A 57 8.75 4.58 19.93
N GLN A 58 8.82 3.52 20.72
CA GLN A 58 10.09 2.83 21.01
C GLN A 58 10.75 2.27 19.74
N ALA A 59 9.96 1.76 18.79
CA ALA A 59 10.49 1.30 17.51
C ALA A 59 11.09 2.45 16.70
N PHE A 60 10.45 3.61 16.65
CA PHE A 60 10.99 4.81 16.00
C PHE A 60 12.27 5.31 16.67
N LEU A 61 12.35 5.29 18.00
CA LEU A 61 13.55 5.67 18.74
C LEU A 61 14.73 4.75 18.43
N ARG A 62 14.48 3.43 18.40
CA ARG A 62 15.54 2.45 18.03
C ARG A 62 15.98 2.59 16.58
N ALA A 63 15.05 2.87 15.67
CA ALA A 63 15.36 3.06 14.25
C ALA A 63 16.18 4.34 13.99
N GLY A 64 16.12 5.31 14.89
CA GLY A 64 16.64 6.66 14.65
C GLY A 64 15.78 7.44 13.63
N PRO A 65 16.11 8.70 13.36
CA PRO A 65 15.26 9.57 12.56
C PRO A 65 15.19 9.13 11.08
N PRO A 66 14.03 8.67 10.58
CA PRO A 66 13.89 8.21 9.19
C PRO A 66 13.81 9.39 8.21
N ASP A 67 14.30 9.20 6.98
CA ASP A 67 14.10 10.08 5.83
C ASP A 67 12.85 9.66 5.02
N ILE A 68 12.53 8.37 5.08
CA ILE A 68 11.39 7.76 4.39
C ILE A 68 10.58 6.94 5.40
N VAL A 69 9.25 7.09 5.38
CA VAL A 69 8.35 6.23 6.17
C VAL A 69 7.27 5.67 5.25
N VAL A 70 7.12 4.34 5.27
CA VAL A 70 6.03 3.64 4.60
C VAL A 70 5.05 3.14 5.66
N ALA A 71 3.90 3.81 5.76
CA ALA A 71 2.80 3.41 6.64
C ALA A 71 1.95 2.37 5.92
N ASN A 72 2.37 1.09 6.03
CA ASN A 72 1.80 -0.01 5.27
C ASN A 72 1.06 -1.04 6.14
N ALA A 73 1.34 -1.13 7.44
CA ALA A 73 0.69 -2.08 8.32
C ALA A 73 -0.84 -2.04 8.19
N GLY A 74 -1.44 -3.22 8.04
CA GLY A 74 -2.88 -3.33 7.89
C GLY A 74 -3.35 -4.77 7.78
N THR A 75 -4.65 -4.96 8.00
CA THR A 75 -5.32 -6.26 7.91
C THR A 75 -6.73 -6.08 7.37
N ALA A 76 -7.39 -7.19 7.02
CA ALA A 76 -8.79 -7.22 6.59
C ALA A 76 -9.54 -8.34 7.31
N ILE A 77 -10.84 -8.15 7.50
CA ILE A 77 -11.78 -9.16 7.96
C ILE A 77 -12.92 -9.14 6.94
N PHE A 78 -13.13 -10.27 6.29
CA PHE A 78 -14.18 -10.46 5.30
C PHE A 78 -15.44 -10.94 6.02
N LYS A 79 -16.43 -10.05 6.17
CA LYS A 79 -17.66 -10.34 6.89
C LYS A 79 -18.76 -9.37 6.49
N ARG A 80 -20.00 -9.87 6.38
CA ARG A 80 -21.16 -9.06 6.06
C ARG A 80 -21.32 -7.93 7.06
N LEU A 81 -21.86 -6.80 6.60
CA LEU A 81 -22.05 -5.60 7.40
C LEU A 81 -22.84 -5.86 8.70
N ASP A 82 -23.94 -6.60 8.58
CA ASP A 82 -24.85 -6.93 9.70
C ASP A 82 -24.30 -8.01 10.66
N GLU A 83 -23.25 -8.70 10.27
CA GLU A 83 -22.56 -9.71 11.09
C GLU A 83 -21.25 -9.20 11.72
N THR A 84 -20.74 -8.06 11.25
CA THR A 84 -19.50 -7.48 11.76
C THR A 84 -19.68 -7.02 13.21
N THR A 85 -18.90 -7.58 14.12
CA THR A 85 -18.97 -7.24 15.55
C THR A 85 -18.24 -5.92 15.84
N ASP A 86 -18.63 -5.26 16.95
CA ASP A 86 -17.93 -4.07 17.44
C ASP A 86 -16.43 -4.32 17.69
N ALA A 87 -16.05 -5.51 18.15
CA ALA A 87 -14.66 -5.85 18.40
C ALA A 87 -13.86 -5.95 17.09
N GLU A 88 -14.42 -6.57 16.06
CA GLU A 88 -13.81 -6.65 14.73
C GLU A 88 -13.69 -5.27 14.08
N TRP A 89 -14.74 -4.46 14.19
CA TRP A 89 -14.74 -3.08 13.75
C TRP A 89 -13.59 -2.28 14.40
N ARG A 90 -13.55 -2.25 15.76
CA ARG A 90 -12.52 -1.53 16.51
C ARG A 90 -11.12 -2.01 16.15
N ARG A 91 -10.91 -3.33 16.08
CA ARG A 91 -9.61 -3.91 15.70
C ARG A 91 -9.11 -3.38 14.36
N LEU A 92 -9.98 -3.29 13.34
CA LEU A 92 -9.60 -2.76 12.03
C LEU A 92 -9.31 -1.26 12.08
N ILE A 93 -10.12 -0.48 12.79
CA ILE A 93 -9.86 0.95 13.01
C ILE A 93 -8.51 1.13 13.71
N ASP A 94 -8.24 0.39 14.76
CA ASP A 94 -7.01 0.54 15.57
C ASP A 94 -5.76 0.20 14.76
N ILE A 95 -5.79 -0.87 13.98
CA ILE A 95 -4.63 -1.27 13.17
C ILE A 95 -4.48 -0.38 11.94
N ASN A 96 -5.53 -0.31 11.08
CA ASN A 96 -5.40 0.26 9.74
C ASN A 96 -5.41 1.78 9.73
N LEU A 97 -6.16 2.42 10.63
CA LEU A 97 -6.32 3.89 10.64
C LEU A 97 -5.56 4.54 11.80
N THR A 98 -5.80 4.10 13.03
CA THR A 98 -5.13 4.65 14.21
C THR A 98 -3.63 4.36 14.17
N GLY A 99 -3.23 3.13 13.81
CA GLY A 99 -1.82 2.75 13.63
C GLY A 99 -1.11 3.55 12.53
N ALA A 100 -1.78 3.80 11.41
CA ALA A 100 -1.27 4.68 10.37
C ALA A 100 -1.14 6.13 10.86
N PHE A 101 -2.12 6.65 11.62
CA PHE A 101 -2.03 7.96 12.26
C PHE A 101 -0.84 8.06 13.22
N HIS A 102 -0.62 7.05 14.08
CA HIS A 102 0.54 7.01 14.97
C HIS A 102 1.84 7.04 14.18
N THR A 103 1.93 6.23 13.11
CA THR A 103 3.11 6.17 12.22
C THR A 103 3.40 7.54 11.59
N VAL A 104 2.39 8.19 11.00
CA VAL A 104 2.53 9.52 10.38
C VAL A 104 2.90 10.59 11.42
N ARG A 105 2.28 10.56 12.60
CA ARG A 105 2.58 11.49 13.70
C ARG A 105 4.03 11.39 14.16
N LEU A 106 4.55 10.18 14.36
CA LEU A 106 5.93 9.95 14.77
C LEU A 106 6.91 10.34 13.67
N ALA A 107 6.60 10.00 12.40
CA ALA A 107 7.37 10.45 11.25
C ALA A 107 7.45 11.99 11.19
N ALA A 108 6.31 12.67 11.33
CA ALA A 108 6.26 14.13 11.34
C ALA A 108 7.16 14.75 12.43
N ARG A 109 7.09 14.22 13.67
CA ARG A 109 7.94 14.68 14.79
C ARG A 109 9.42 14.51 14.48
N ALA A 110 9.82 13.38 13.89
CA ALA A 110 11.20 13.09 13.53
C ALA A 110 11.72 13.91 12.34
N MET A 111 10.86 14.21 11.35
CA MET A 111 11.23 14.86 10.10
C MET A 111 11.18 16.40 10.17
N LYS A 112 10.21 16.99 10.90
CA LYS A 112 10.05 18.46 11.00
C LYS A 112 11.32 19.23 11.37
N PRO A 113 12.13 18.82 12.39
CA PRO A 113 13.35 19.52 12.74
C PRO A 113 14.40 19.54 11.62
N ARG A 114 14.41 18.50 10.78
CA ARG A 114 15.35 18.33 9.67
C ARG A 114 14.83 18.96 8.37
N ARG A 115 13.56 19.40 8.35
CA ARG A 115 12.87 20.01 7.21
C ARG A 115 12.98 19.20 5.92
N ARG A 116 12.91 17.89 6.03
CA ARG A 116 12.95 16.96 4.89
C ARG A 116 12.33 15.61 5.27
N GLY A 117 11.72 14.95 4.29
CA GLY A 117 11.20 13.58 4.43
C GLY A 117 10.17 13.22 3.38
N ALA A 118 9.90 11.94 3.28
CA ALA A 118 8.83 11.40 2.45
C ALA A 118 8.04 10.33 3.22
N ILE A 119 6.72 10.48 3.25
CA ILE A 119 5.79 9.53 3.87
C ILE A 119 4.90 8.96 2.78
N VAL A 120 4.79 7.62 2.71
CA VAL A 120 3.90 6.94 1.77
C VAL A 120 2.95 6.05 2.55
N LEU A 121 1.64 6.27 2.38
CA LEU A 121 0.60 5.43 2.98
C LEU A 121 0.17 4.34 1.99
N THR A 122 -0.06 3.13 2.46
CA THR A 122 -0.70 2.06 1.69
C THR A 122 -2.20 2.08 1.94
N ALA A 123 -2.92 2.80 1.07
CA ALA A 123 -4.38 2.87 1.06
C ALA A 123 -4.97 1.66 0.30
N SER A 124 -5.96 1.85 -0.56
CA SER A 124 -6.59 0.81 -1.40
C SER A 124 -7.46 1.47 -2.47
N THR A 125 -7.85 0.75 -3.52
CA THR A 125 -9.00 1.10 -4.37
C THR A 125 -10.26 1.27 -3.53
N ASN A 126 -10.41 0.48 -2.45
CA ASN A 126 -11.50 0.59 -1.47
C ASN A 126 -11.50 1.92 -0.67
N SER A 127 -10.53 2.80 -0.90
CA SER A 127 -10.58 4.18 -0.41
C SER A 127 -11.55 5.08 -1.19
N PHE A 128 -11.92 4.65 -2.38
CA PHE A 128 -12.80 5.37 -3.32
C PHE A 128 -14.09 4.62 -3.59
N ASP A 129 -14.06 3.30 -3.42
CA ASP A 129 -15.12 2.37 -3.76
C ASP A 129 -15.48 1.51 -2.55
N GLY A 130 -16.61 0.82 -2.60
CA GLY A 130 -17.10 -0.06 -1.54
C GLY A 130 -17.22 -1.51 -2.02
N GLU A 131 -16.34 -2.37 -1.55
CA GLU A 131 -16.47 -3.82 -1.76
C GLU A 131 -17.33 -4.41 -0.65
N ALA A 132 -18.25 -5.34 -1.02
CA ALA A 132 -19.08 -6.05 -0.05
C ALA A 132 -18.22 -6.86 0.93
N ASP A 133 -18.78 -7.14 2.11
CA ASP A 133 -18.14 -7.91 3.19
C ASP A 133 -16.87 -7.26 3.78
N LEU A 134 -16.61 -5.98 3.49
CA LEU A 134 -15.42 -5.24 3.92
C LEU A 134 -15.74 -3.89 4.62
N ALA A 135 -16.89 -3.77 5.30
CA ALA A 135 -17.36 -2.50 5.84
C ALA A 135 -16.30 -1.74 6.67
N ALA A 136 -15.69 -2.38 7.66
CA ALA A 136 -14.67 -1.74 8.48
C ALA A 136 -13.37 -1.46 7.71
N TYR A 137 -12.96 -2.36 6.81
CA TYR A 137 -11.79 -2.15 5.96
C TYR A 137 -11.98 -0.95 5.04
N ASN A 138 -13.13 -0.87 4.32
CA ASN A 138 -13.45 0.25 3.44
C ASN A 138 -13.44 1.58 4.19
N ALA A 139 -14.05 1.62 5.39
CA ALA A 139 -14.06 2.81 6.24
C ALA A 139 -12.63 3.24 6.64
N THR A 140 -11.77 2.28 7.02
CA THR A 140 -10.36 2.60 7.37
C THR A 140 -9.58 3.13 6.18
N LYS A 141 -9.73 2.50 5.00
CA LYS A 141 -8.98 2.89 3.79
C LYS A 141 -9.46 4.23 3.24
N ALA A 142 -10.75 4.54 3.31
CA ALA A 142 -11.28 5.88 3.01
C ALA A 142 -10.74 6.93 4.00
N GLY A 143 -10.69 6.61 5.31
CA GLY A 143 -10.13 7.48 6.34
C GLY A 143 -8.65 7.84 6.12
N LEU A 144 -7.85 6.93 5.55
CA LEU A 144 -6.45 7.22 5.21
C LEU A 144 -6.31 8.37 4.21
N LEU A 145 -7.25 8.56 3.29
CA LEU A 145 -7.19 9.69 2.36
C LEU A 145 -7.47 11.04 3.04
N GLY A 146 -8.27 11.03 4.10
CA GLY A 146 -8.45 12.20 4.97
C GLY A 146 -7.14 12.55 5.69
N LEU A 147 -6.52 11.55 6.33
CA LEU A 147 -5.22 11.69 6.99
C LEU A 147 -4.13 12.18 6.02
N LEU A 148 -4.05 11.59 4.83
CA LEU A 148 -3.13 11.99 3.77
C LEU A 148 -3.21 13.48 3.47
N ARG A 149 -4.42 13.98 3.19
CA ARG A 149 -4.63 15.38 2.79
C ARG A 149 -4.23 16.35 3.90
N THR A 150 -4.61 16.07 5.13
CA THR A 150 -4.22 16.87 6.30
C THR A 150 -2.71 16.86 6.48
N ALA A 151 -2.08 15.68 6.46
CA ALA A 151 -0.65 15.55 6.64
C ALA A 151 0.15 16.25 5.52
N ALA A 152 -0.28 16.17 4.25
CA ALA A 152 0.36 16.86 3.14
C ALA A 152 0.33 18.38 3.32
N ASN A 153 -0.82 18.94 3.75
CA ASN A 153 -0.98 20.36 4.00
C ASN A 153 -0.11 20.84 5.17
N GLU A 154 -0.12 20.12 6.30
CA GLU A 154 0.60 20.53 7.50
C GLU A 154 2.12 20.33 7.42
N LEU A 155 2.57 19.33 6.66
CA LEU A 155 3.98 18.95 6.58
C LEU A 155 4.70 19.57 5.38
N GLY A 156 3.97 19.98 4.34
CA GLY A 156 4.52 20.65 3.15
C GLY A 156 5.41 21.86 3.46
N PRO A 157 5.01 22.79 4.35
CA PRO A 157 5.86 23.93 4.75
C PRO A 157 7.22 23.53 5.38
N PHE A 158 7.33 22.27 5.84
CA PHE A 158 8.58 21.70 6.37
C PHE A 158 9.36 20.90 5.32
N GLY A 159 8.98 20.95 4.03
CA GLY A 159 9.65 20.19 2.98
C GLY A 159 9.41 18.68 3.07
N ILE A 160 8.37 18.24 3.78
CA ILE A 160 8.01 16.82 3.94
C ILE A 160 6.85 16.52 3.00
N ARG A 161 7.02 15.51 2.15
CA ARG A 161 5.99 15.06 1.22
C ARG A 161 5.20 13.89 1.81
N VAL A 162 3.89 13.88 1.60
CA VAL A 162 3.01 12.78 2.05
C VAL A 162 2.14 12.38 0.88
N ASN A 163 2.23 11.09 0.47
CA ASN A 163 1.46 10.54 -0.64
C ASN A 163 0.88 9.18 -0.26
N ALA A 164 -0.02 8.66 -1.07
CA ALA A 164 -0.55 7.31 -0.89
C ALA A 164 -0.47 6.50 -2.19
N VAL A 165 -0.18 5.21 -2.06
CA VAL A 165 -0.50 4.22 -3.09
C VAL A 165 -1.85 3.60 -2.78
N CYS A 166 -2.65 3.32 -3.83
CA CYS A 166 -3.95 2.70 -3.73
C CYS A 166 -3.96 1.42 -4.57
N PRO A 167 -3.50 0.28 -3.99
CA PRO A 167 -3.48 -0.99 -4.69
C PRO A 167 -4.89 -1.51 -4.98
N GLY A 168 -5.07 -2.20 -6.10
CA GLY A 168 -6.18 -3.10 -6.36
C GLY A 168 -5.97 -4.47 -5.72
N LEU A 169 -6.45 -5.54 -6.36
CA LEU A 169 -6.22 -6.90 -5.88
C LEU A 169 -4.77 -7.35 -6.15
N ILE A 170 -3.96 -7.40 -5.10
CA ILE A 170 -2.54 -7.78 -5.15
C ILE A 170 -2.36 -9.17 -4.56
N ARG A 171 -1.55 -10.02 -5.18
CA ARG A 171 -1.23 -11.38 -4.72
C ARG A 171 -0.35 -11.33 -3.47
N THR A 172 -0.95 -11.53 -2.31
CA THR A 172 -0.32 -11.54 -0.99
C THR A 172 -0.96 -12.62 -0.11
N ASP A 173 -0.40 -12.87 1.07
CA ASP A 173 -1.02 -13.77 2.05
C ASP A 173 -2.44 -13.31 2.44
N LEU A 174 -2.66 -11.99 2.51
CA LEU A 174 -3.97 -11.41 2.85
C LEU A 174 -5.06 -11.79 1.82
N THR A 175 -4.68 -11.91 0.57
CA THR A 175 -5.58 -12.18 -0.57
C THR A 175 -5.47 -13.61 -1.09
N ALA A 176 -4.68 -14.48 -0.46
CA ALA A 176 -4.44 -15.85 -0.91
C ALA A 176 -5.75 -16.63 -1.12
N GLY A 177 -6.75 -16.41 -0.25
CA GLY A 177 -8.07 -17.03 -0.37
C GLY A 177 -8.83 -16.66 -1.65
N HIS A 178 -8.60 -15.46 -2.22
CA HIS A 178 -9.16 -15.06 -3.52
C HIS A 178 -8.41 -15.77 -4.65
N PHE A 179 -7.09 -15.77 -4.59
CA PHE A 179 -6.24 -16.40 -5.62
C PHE A 179 -6.34 -17.93 -5.65
N ALA A 180 -6.89 -18.55 -4.62
CA ALA A 180 -7.20 -19.99 -4.59
C ALA A 180 -8.51 -20.35 -5.31
N ARG A 181 -9.29 -19.37 -5.85
CA ARG A 181 -10.60 -19.58 -6.47
C ARG A 181 -10.63 -19.02 -7.90
N PRO A 182 -10.24 -19.80 -8.92
CA PRO A 182 -10.17 -19.34 -10.32
C PRO A 182 -11.47 -18.72 -10.85
N GLU A 183 -12.63 -19.26 -10.47
CA GLU A 183 -13.93 -18.73 -10.92
C GLU A 183 -14.21 -17.34 -10.36
N LEU A 184 -13.83 -17.09 -9.09
CA LEU A 184 -13.93 -15.77 -8.49
C LEU A 184 -12.98 -14.79 -9.17
N LEU A 185 -11.75 -15.22 -9.47
CA LEU A 185 -10.76 -14.40 -10.17
C LEU A 185 -11.19 -14.07 -11.60
N LYS A 186 -11.77 -15.05 -12.32
CA LYS A 186 -12.28 -14.85 -13.68
C LYS A 186 -13.27 -13.69 -13.70
N GLU A 187 -14.24 -13.68 -12.78
CA GLU A 187 -15.22 -12.62 -12.70
C GLU A 187 -14.61 -11.30 -12.22
N TYR A 188 -13.78 -11.32 -11.17
CA TYR A 188 -13.14 -10.13 -10.64
C TYR A 188 -12.26 -9.43 -11.70
N PHE A 189 -11.45 -10.22 -12.42
CA PHE A 189 -10.51 -9.68 -13.41
C PHE A 189 -11.16 -9.22 -14.71
N ARG A 190 -12.44 -9.54 -14.92
CA ARG A 190 -13.20 -8.95 -16.04
C ARG A 190 -13.28 -7.43 -15.98
N HIS A 191 -13.22 -6.87 -14.77
CA HIS A 191 -13.28 -5.44 -14.51
C HIS A 191 -11.90 -4.76 -14.40
N ILE A 192 -10.82 -5.52 -14.58
CA ILE A 192 -9.45 -5.01 -14.58
C ILE A 192 -8.93 -4.99 -16.02
N PRO A 193 -8.64 -3.81 -16.61
CA PRO A 193 -8.12 -3.72 -17.97
C PRO A 193 -6.88 -4.57 -18.25
N LEU A 194 -5.95 -4.69 -17.28
CA LEU A 194 -4.79 -5.58 -17.44
C LEU A 194 -5.12 -7.07 -17.24
N GLY A 195 -6.36 -7.45 -16.94
CA GLY A 195 -6.87 -8.80 -16.91
C GLY A 195 -6.30 -9.72 -15.84
N ARG A 196 -5.58 -9.19 -14.85
CA ARG A 196 -4.90 -9.96 -13.81
C ARG A 196 -4.81 -9.21 -12.49
N GLY A 197 -4.48 -9.93 -11.43
CA GLY A 197 -4.05 -9.31 -10.18
C GLY A 197 -2.64 -8.74 -10.28
N GLY A 198 -2.35 -7.77 -9.41
CA GLY A 198 -1.02 -7.19 -9.29
C GLY A 198 -0.09 -8.03 -8.41
N LEU A 199 1.20 -7.74 -8.49
CA LEU A 199 2.24 -8.30 -7.63
C LEU A 199 2.69 -7.26 -6.59
N PRO A 200 3.16 -7.69 -5.41
CA PRO A 200 3.70 -6.79 -4.38
C PRO A 200 4.79 -5.86 -4.91
N GLU A 201 5.64 -6.35 -5.81
CA GLU A 201 6.75 -5.63 -6.43
C GLU A 201 6.28 -4.47 -7.30
N GLU A 202 5.12 -4.60 -7.94
CA GLU A 202 4.53 -3.54 -8.76
C GLU A 202 4.06 -2.36 -7.87
N VAL A 203 3.53 -2.67 -6.69
CA VAL A 203 3.18 -1.64 -5.69
C VAL A 203 4.43 -1.04 -5.06
N ALA A 204 5.45 -1.86 -4.77
CA ALA A 204 6.72 -1.43 -4.21
C ALA A 204 7.43 -0.42 -5.13
N ALA A 205 7.40 -0.64 -6.45
CA ALA A 205 7.96 0.31 -7.42
C ALA A 205 7.30 1.70 -7.32
N ALA A 206 5.99 1.76 -7.17
CA ALA A 206 5.25 3.01 -6.96
C ALA A 206 5.61 3.67 -5.61
N ILE A 207 5.77 2.87 -4.54
CA ILE A 207 6.20 3.37 -3.22
C ILE A 207 7.59 3.98 -3.32
N VAL A 208 8.55 3.29 -3.94
CA VAL A 208 9.92 3.79 -4.13
C VAL A 208 9.94 5.08 -4.96
N PHE A 209 9.16 5.16 -6.04
CA PHE A 209 9.01 6.38 -6.82
C PHE A 209 8.52 7.55 -5.96
N LEU A 210 7.41 7.36 -5.22
CA LEU A 210 6.84 8.42 -4.38
C LEU A 210 7.76 8.81 -3.21
N ALA A 211 8.55 7.89 -2.69
CA ALA A 211 9.54 8.15 -1.65
C ALA A 211 10.77 8.92 -2.18
N SER A 212 11.11 8.76 -3.46
CA SER A 212 12.33 9.24 -4.08
C SER A 212 12.31 10.74 -4.43
N PRO A 213 13.48 11.35 -4.71
CA PRO A 213 13.57 12.72 -5.23
C PRO A 213 12.85 12.95 -6.57
N LEU A 214 12.58 11.90 -7.35
CA LEU A 214 11.82 12.00 -8.61
C LEU A 214 10.40 12.51 -8.38
N ALA A 215 9.84 12.32 -7.18
CA ALA A 215 8.54 12.81 -6.75
C ALA A 215 8.63 14.14 -5.97
N SER A 216 9.66 14.97 -6.19
CA SER A 216 9.95 16.17 -5.39
C SER A 216 8.82 17.21 -5.42
N TYR A 217 7.99 17.23 -6.45
CA TYR A 217 6.84 18.13 -6.56
C TYR A 217 5.49 17.42 -6.42
N ILE A 218 5.49 16.20 -5.81
CA ILE A 218 4.30 15.40 -5.58
C ILE A 218 4.07 15.27 -4.08
N THR A 219 2.98 15.85 -3.58
CA THR A 219 2.47 15.70 -2.21
C THR A 219 0.95 15.76 -2.20
N GLY A 220 0.29 15.02 -1.30
CA GLY A 220 -1.17 14.91 -1.24
C GLY A 220 -1.78 14.03 -2.34
N ALA A 221 -0.97 13.38 -3.15
CA ALA A 221 -1.42 12.55 -4.26
C ALA A 221 -1.80 11.14 -3.83
N THR A 222 -2.77 10.57 -4.54
CA THR A 222 -3.15 9.16 -4.48
C THR A 222 -2.80 8.50 -5.81
N LEU A 223 -1.92 7.51 -5.79
CA LEU A 223 -1.50 6.78 -6.98
C LEU A 223 -2.18 5.41 -7.01
N LEU A 224 -3.08 5.21 -7.95
CA LEU A 224 -3.71 3.91 -8.20
C LEU A 224 -2.67 2.93 -8.78
N VAL A 225 -2.61 1.72 -8.21
CA VAL A 225 -1.78 0.60 -8.68
C VAL A 225 -2.70 -0.62 -8.74
N ASP A 226 -3.60 -0.63 -9.72
CA ASP A 226 -4.80 -1.45 -9.74
C ASP A 226 -5.08 -2.13 -11.10
N GLY A 227 -4.14 -2.07 -12.04
CA GLY A 227 -4.33 -2.61 -13.39
C GLY A 227 -5.41 -1.91 -14.20
N GLY A 228 -5.85 -0.71 -13.77
CA GLY A 228 -6.92 0.06 -14.39
C GLY A 228 -8.33 -0.22 -13.85
N GLN A 229 -8.46 -0.97 -12.75
CA GLN A 229 -9.75 -1.31 -12.15
C GLN A 229 -10.63 -0.08 -11.94
N MET A 230 -10.10 1.00 -11.37
CA MET A 230 -10.86 2.23 -11.10
C MET A 230 -11.12 3.09 -12.35
N ALA A 231 -10.47 2.79 -13.47
CA ALA A 231 -10.71 3.45 -14.75
C ALA A 231 -11.80 2.72 -15.58
N ALA A 232 -12.05 1.44 -15.29
CA ALA A 232 -13.01 0.62 -16.01
C ALA A 232 -14.44 0.84 -15.50
N LYS A 233 -15.29 1.46 -16.32
CA LYS A 233 -16.71 1.62 -15.99
C LYS A 233 -17.50 0.33 -16.22
N PHE A 234 -17.07 -0.50 -17.17
CA PHE A 234 -17.72 -1.77 -17.55
C PHE A 234 -16.66 -2.86 -17.66
N SER A 235 -17.10 -4.11 -17.67
CA SER A 235 -16.25 -5.25 -17.98
C SER A 235 -15.58 -5.06 -19.34
N VAL A 236 -14.26 -5.22 -19.42
CA VAL A 236 -13.49 -5.07 -20.66
C VAL A 236 -13.13 -6.41 -21.30
N TRP A 237 -13.29 -7.50 -20.56
CA TRP A 237 -12.98 -8.85 -21.00
C TRP A 237 -14.28 -9.65 -21.21
N ASP A 238 -14.48 -10.21 -22.40
CA ASP A 238 -15.57 -11.11 -22.73
C ASP A 238 -15.06 -12.34 -23.50
N GLU A 239 -15.83 -13.45 -23.40
CA GLU A 239 -15.43 -14.74 -23.96
C GLU A 239 -15.53 -14.83 -25.48
N SER A 240 -16.07 -13.82 -26.15
CA SER A 240 -16.11 -13.76 -27.61
C SER A 240 -14.75 -13.41 -28.23
N ALA A 241 -13.93 -12.69 -27.48
CA ALA A 241 -12.63 -12.17 -27.93
C ALA A 241 -11.46 -12.61 -27.07
N ALA A 242 -11.72 -13.22 -25.91
CA ALA A 242 -10.70 -13.55 -24.92
C ALA A 242 -11.00 -14.87 -24.22
N ARG A 243 -9.97 -15.45 -23.59
CA ARG A 243 -10.12 -16.60 -22.69
C ARG A 243 -9.49 -16.32 -21.33
N PHE A 244 -10.01 -16.94 -20.28
CA PHE A 244 -9.41 -16.92 -18.97
C PHE A 244 -8.44 -18.10 -18.81
N ALA A 245 -7.16 -17.82 -18.56
CA ALA A 245 -6.09 -18.82 -18.46
C ALA A 245 -5.81 -19.28 -17.01
N GLY A 246 -6.81 -19.20 -16.13
CA GLY A 246 -6.74 -19.66 -14.73
C GLY A 246 -6.42 -18.57 -13.73
N ASP A 247 -5.55 -17.63 -14.06
CA ASP A 247 -5.16 -16.52 -13.19
C ASP A 247 -5.08 -15.16 -13.91
N HIS A 248 -5.42 -15.12 -15.21
CA HIS A 248 -5.48 -13.90 -16.01
C HIS A 248 -6.35 -14.08 -17.26
N TRP A 249 -6.76 -12.96 -17.87
CA TRP A 249 -7.38 -12.91 -19.18
C TRP A 249 -6.34 -12.68 -20.27
N GLU A 250 -6.51 -13.32 -21.41
CA GLU A 250 -5.71 -13.13 -22.60
C GLU A 250 -6.56 -13.10 -23.88
N LEU A 251 -6.16 -12.34 -24.88
CA LEU A 251 -6.87 -12.28 -26.17
C LEU A 251 -6.80 -13.62 -26.89
N SER A 252 -7.93 -14.07 -27.45
CA SER A 252 -7.99 -15.26 -28.28
C SER A 252 -7.16 -15.04 -29.56
N GLY A 253 -6.13 -15.87 -29.77
CA GLY A 253 -5.23 -15.75 -30.92
C GLY A 253 -3.88 -15.05 -30.66
N SER A 254 -3.61 -14.57 -29.46
CA SER A 254 -2.26 -14.19 -29.06
C SER A 254 -1.45 -15.46 -28.81
N SER A 255 -0.54 -15.81 -29.72
CA SER A 255 0.50 -16.80 -29.42
C SER A 255 1.35 -16.24 -28.28
N SER A 256 1.47 -16.98 -27.18
CA SER A 256 2.38 -16.65 -26.07
C SER A 256 3.80 -16.53 -26.58
N THR A 257 4.23 -15.32 -26.90
CA THR A 257 5.65 -15.03 -27.03
C THR A 257 6.13 -14.76 -25.60
N THR A 258 6.60 -15.84 -24.97
CA THR A 258 7.38 -15.75 -23.72
C THR A 258 8.63 -14.91 -24.02
N ALA A 259 8.70 -13.74 -23.40
CA ALA A 259 9.92 -12.94 -23.30
C ALA A 259 10.52 -13.12 -21.91
#